data_bf9d84cfa65600710a1c8fcc265dfca3
#
_entry.id   bf9d84cfa65600710a1c8fcc265dfca3
#
_cell.length_a   1.000
_cell.length_b   1.000
_cell.length_c   1.000
_cell.angle_alpha   90.00
_cell.angle_beta   90.00
_cell.angle_gamma   90.00
#
_symmetry.space_group_name_H-M   'P 1'
#
loop_
_entity.id
_entity.type
_entity.pdbx_description
1 polymer ?
#
loop_
_entity_poly.entity_id
_entity_poly.type
_entity_poly.pdbx_seq_one_letter_code
_entity_poly.pdbx_strand_id
1 'polypeptide(L)'
;MTTPDIALPRRHVLDSTMAYREAGLVGAPIALFLHGNPTSSYIWRNIIPPVARVAHCVAPDLIGFGQSGKPPIEYRFQDHARYLDAFIDSIGMTSAYVVAQDWGTALAFDLAARRPGFVRGLAFMEFIRPMADWSEFHQVPAARDTFQKFRTPGVGEQMILEGNVFVERVLPGSIKRRLTDEEMAAYRAPFPTPESRVPIWRLPNELPIAGEPADVWTRLEAAHRALAASEYPKVLFVGNPGALVSPELG
;
A
#
# COMPACT_ATOMS: atom_id res chain seq x y z
N MET A 1 -0.36 -1.28 -23.49
CA MET A 1 0.46 -2.46 -23.15
C MET A 1 1.61 -1.98 -22.27
N THR A 2 1.56 -2.22 -20.97
CA THR A 2 2.66 -1.89 -20.05
C THR A 2 3.36 -3.19 -19.70
N THR A 3 4.46 -3.44 -20.38
CA THR A 3 5.31 -4.63 -20.20
C THR A 3 5.88 -4.65 -18.78
N PRO A 4 5.92 -5.82 -18.10
CA PRO A 4 6.51 -5.99 -16.76
C PRO A 4 8.00 -5.67 -16.67
N ASP A 5 8.70 -5.68 -17.80
CA ASP A 5 10.18 -5.64 -17.89
C ASP A 5 10.81 -4.25 -18.02
N ILE A 6 10.03 -3.15 -17.94
CA ILE A 6 10.64 -1.83 -18.00
C ILE A 6 11.32 -1.52 -16.66
N ALA A 7 12.64 -1.31 -16.70
CA ALA A 7 13.39 -0.83 -15.55
C ALA A 7 12.87 0.55 -15.14
N LEU A 8 12.38 0.66 -13.90
CA LEU A 8 11.87 1.90 -13.36
C LEU A 8 13.01 2.83 -12.91
N PRO A 9 12.83 4.16 -13.01
CA PRO A 9 13.72 5.11 -12.37
C PRO A 9 13.79 4.83 -10.86
N ARG A 10 14.94 5.15 -10.26
CA ARG A 10 15.21 4.90 -8.84
C ARG A 10 15.77 6.13 -8.16
N ARG A 11 15.50 6.26 -6.87
CA ARG A 11 16.15 7.23 -5.98
C ARG A 11 16.85 6.49 -4.85
N HIS A 12 18.04 6.96 -4.51
CA HIS A 12 18.70 6.54 -3.26
C HIS A 12 17.93 7.15 -2.10
N VAL A 13 17.52 6.31 -1.15
CA VAL A 13 16.67 6.67 -0.02
C VAL A 13 17.20 5.94 1.20
N LEU A 14 17.68 6.69 2.19
CA LEU A 14 18.33 6.15 3.38
C LEU A 14 19.52 5.22 3.00
N ASP A 15 19.44 3.97 3.37
CA ASP A 15 20.45 2.92 3.11
C ASP A 15 20.08 2.01 1.91
N SER A 16 19.05 2.40 1.11
CA SER A 16 18.56 1.58 0.01
C SER A 16 18.14 2.44 -1.20
N THR A 17 17.35 1.87 -2.11
CA THR A 17 16.77 2.57 -3.26
C THR A 17 15.28 2.33 -3.35
N MET A 18 14.52 3.35 -3.75
CA MET A 18 13.12 3.18 -4.13
C MET A 18 12.94 3.43 -5.63
N ALA A 19 12.30 2.47 -6.29
CA ALA A 19 11.87 2.56 -7.68
C ALA A 19 10.51 3.25 -7.74
N TYR A 20 10.19 3.91 -8.87
CA TYR A 20 8.90 4.56 -9.03
C TYR A 20 8.51 4.67 -10.50
N ARG A 21 7.19 4.67 -10.76
CA ARG A 21 6.65 5.07 -12.06
C ARG A 21 6.45 6.57 -12.07
N GLU A 22 6.77 7.18 -13.19
CA GLU A 22 6.59 8.60 -13.42
C GLU A 22 5.97 8.82 -14.78
N ALA A 23 4.98 9.70 -14.87
CA ALA A 23 4.34 10.07 -16.13
C ALA A 23 3.62 11.42 -15.99
N GLY A 24 3.41 12.08 -17.13
CA GLY A 24 2.62 13.31 -17.22
C GLY A 24 3.46 14.56 -17.36
N LEU A 25 2.86 15.70 -17.03
CA LEU A 25 3.40 17.03 -17.33
C LEU A 25 4.25 17.54 -16.17
N VAL A 26 5.53 17.78 -16.42
CA VAL A 26 6.42 18.44 -15.46
C VAL A 26 5.88 19.85 -15.18
N GLY A 27 5.77 20.21 -13.89
CA GLY A 27 5.19 21.48 -13.45
C GLY A 27 3.67 21.48 -13.25
N ALA A 28 2.97 20.40 -13.65
CA ALA A 28 1.58 20.20 -13.28
C ALA A 28 1.45 19.78 -11.80
N PRO A 29 0.24 19.90 -11.19
CA PRO A 29 0.00 19.37 -9.85
C PRO A 29 0.42 17.90 -9.73
N ILE A 30 1.10 17.56 -8.64
CA ILE A 30 1.58 16.20 -8.42
C ILE A 30 0.43 15.31 -7.95
N ALA A 31 0.31 14.13 -8.58
CA ALA A 31 -0.51 13.01 -8.13
C ALA A 31 0.40 11.88 -7.62
N LEU A 32 0.43 11.68 -6.30
CA LEU A 32 1.19 10.63 -5.63
C LEU A 32 0.31 9.39 -5.45
N PHE A 33 0.75 8.25 -5.98
CA PHE A 33 0.01 6.98 -5.92
C PHE A 33 0.69 6.01 -4.95
N LEU A 34 -0.02 5.61 -3.90
CA LEU A 34 0.47 4.70 -2.87
C LEU A 34 -0.26 3.36 -2.93
N HIS A 35 0.47 2.31 -3.23
CA HIS A 35 -0.03 0.93 -3.26
C HIS A 35 0.01 0.28 -1.88
N GLY A 36 -0.55 -0.93 -1.78
CA GLY A 36 -0.53 -1.75 -0.58
C GLY A 36 0.05 -3.15 -0.80
N ASN A 37 -0.28 -4.06 0.09
CA ASN A 37 0.19 -5.43 0.13
C ASN A 37 -0.67 -6.37 -0.74
N PRO A 38 -0.13 -7.24 -1.58
CA PRO A 38 1.27 -7.51 -1.92
C PRO A 38 1.67 -6.85 -3.25
N THR A 39 1.16 -5.68 -3.56
CA THR A 39 1.25 -5.07 -4.87
C THR A 39 2.50 -4.17 -5.04
N SER A 40 2.52 -3.37 -6.08
CA SER A 40 3.54 -2.37 -6.36
C SER A 40 2.91 -1.23 -7.18
N SER A 41 3.69 -0.27 -7.64
CA SER A 41 3.22 0.76 -8.58
C SER A 41 2.54 0.17 -9.84
N TYR A 42 2.76 -1.11 -10.13
CA TYR A 42 2.11 -1.83 -11.23
C TYR A 42 0.57 -1.84 -11.12
N ILE A 43 0.00 -1.78 -9.90
CA ILE A 43 -1.46 -1.72 -9.72
C ILE A 43 -2.07 -0.49 -10.41
N TRP A 44 -1.33 0.60 -10.50
CA TRP A 44 -1.75 1.88 -11.06
C TRP A 44 -1.59 2.01 -12.58
N ARG A 45 -1.09 0.95 -13.28
CA ARG A 45 -0.76 0.96 -14.71
C ARG A 45 -1.89 1.44 -15.64
N ASN A 46 -3.15 1.21 -15.27
CA ASN A 46 -4.31 1.62 -16.04
C ASN A 46 -4.91 2.97 -15.57
N ILE A 47 -4.52 3.44 -14.37
CA ILE A 47 -5.00 4.69 -13.78
C ILE A 47 -4.07 5.86 -14.11
N ILE A 48 -2.76 5.63 -14.09
CA ILE A 48 -1.77 6.68 -14.39
C ILE A 48 -1.98 7.30 -15.79
N PRO A 49 -2.19 6.56 -16.90
CA PRO A 49 -2.27 7.17 -18.23
C PRO A 49 -3.36 8.24 -18.40
N PRO A 50 -4.61 8.06 -17.95
CA PRO A 50 -5.62 9.13 -18.02
C PRO A 50 -5.31 10.30 -17.09
N VAL A 51 -4.77 10.05 -15.87
CA VAL A 51 -4.42 11.11 -14.91
C VAL A 51 -3.22 11.93 -15.37
N ALA A 52 -2.25 11.31 -16.01
CA ALA A 52 -1.06 11.95 -16.55
C ALA A 52 -1.34 13.02 -17.63
N ARG A 53 -2.56 13.08 -18.15
CA ARG A 53 -2.97 14.14 -19.06
C ARG A 53 -3.17 15.49 -18.37
N VAL A 54 -3.36 15.49 -17.05
CA VAL A 54 -3.68 16.69 -16.26
C VAL A 54 -2.80 16.85 -15.02
N ALA A 55 -1.95 15.88 -14.70
CA ALA A 55 -1.11 15.86 -13.52
C ALA A 55 0.28 15.29 -13.82
N HIS A 56 1.23 15.57 -12.93
CA HIS A 56 2.51 14.87 -12.85
C HIS A 56 2.35 13.69 -11.88
N CYS A 57 2.24 12.48 -12.43
CA CYS A 57 2.00 11.26 -11.67
C CYS A 57 3.31 10.66 -11.17
N VAL A 58 3.38 10.36 -9.88
CA VAL A 58 4.50 9.68 -9.22
C VAL A 58 3.94 8.51 -8.41
N ALA A 59 4.39 7.30 -8.68
CA ALA A 59 3.95 6.08 -8.02
C ALA A 59 5.16 5.27 -7.55
N PRO A 60 5.66 5.47 -6.32
CA PRO A 60 6.74 4.66 -5.78
C PRO A 60 6.32 3.20 -5.57
N ASP A 61 7.25 2.28 -5.79
CA ASP A 61 7.21 0.97 -5.18
C ASP A 61 7.67 1.15 -3.73
N LEU A 62 6.86 0.76 -2.75
CA LEU A 62 7.24 0.83 -1.34
C LEU A 62 8.50 -0.01 -1.09
N ILE A 63 9.28 0.37 -0.07
CA ILE A 63 10.49 -0.39 0.28
C ILE A 63 10.16 -1.87 0.48
N GLY A 64 10.93 -2.76 -0.13
CA GLY A 64 10.67 -4.21 -0.11
C GLY A 64 9.69 -4.70 -1.17
N PHE A 65 9.01 -3.83 -1.90
CA PHE A 65 8.03 -4.18 -2.94
C PHE A 65 8.50 -3.79 -4.35
N GLY A 66 7.87 -4.38 -5.36
CA GLY A 66 8.16 -4.07 -6.76
C GLY A 66 9.64 -4.12 -7.08
N GLN A 67 10.14 -3.08 -7.74
CA GLN A 67 11.55 -2.94 -8.09
C GLN A 67 12.37 -2.16 -7.04
N SER A 68 11.78 -1.76 -5.91
CA SER A 68 12.49 -1.13 -4.80
C SER A 68 13.44 -2.11 -4.11
N GLY A 69 14.46 -1.57 -3.44
CA GLY A 69 15.43 -2.35 -2.69
C GLY A 69 14.79 -3.13 -1.54
N LYS A 70 15.53 -4.14 -1.07
CA LYS A 70 15.12 -5.02 0.04
C LYS A 70 16.20 -5.01 1.13
N PRO A 71 16.37 -3.86 1.86
CA PRO A 71 17.32 -3.80 2.96
C PRO A 71 16.93 -4.77 4.08
N PRO A 72 17.89 -5.18 4.93
CA PRO A 72 17.65 -6.10 6.05
C PRO A 72 16.99 -5.37 7.25
N ILE A 73 15.73 -4.97 7.08
CA ILE A 73 14.89 -4.29 8.07
C ILE A 73 13.68 -5.15 8.43
N GLU A 74 12.91 -4.73 9.41
CA GLU A 74 11.72 -5.47 9.83
C GLU A 74 10.49 -5.24 8.95
N TYR A 75 10.51 -4.22 8.08
CA TYR A 75 9.38 -3.81 7.21
C TYR A 75 8.10 -3.50 7.99
N ARG A 76 8.25 -2.95 9.20
CA ARG A 76 7.13 -2.47 9.99
C ARG A 76 6.47 -1.25 9.33
N PHE A 77 5.27 -0.92 9.76
CA PHE A 77 4.57 0.27 9.27
C PHE A 77 5.45 1.54 9.33
N GLN A 78 6.15 1.74 10.45
CA GLN A 78 7.04 2.89 10.63
C GLN A 78 8.25 2.88 9.68
N ASP A 79 8.75 1.71 9.27
CA ASP A 79 9.81 1.62 8.27
C ASP A 79 9.32 2.11 6.92
N HIS A 80 8.15 1.62 6.48
CA HIS A 80 7.53 2.11 5.25
C HIS A 80 7.29 3.62 5.28
N ALA A 81 6.78 4.17 6.39
CA ALA A 81 6.57 5.60 6.55
C ALA A 81 7.87 6.39 6.44
N ARG A 82 8.95 5.93 7.10
CA ARG A 82 10.27 6.57 7.08
C ARG A 82 10.88 6.58 5.67
N TYR A 83 10.81 5.46 4.95
CA TYR A 83 11.31 5.38 3.57
C TYR A 83 10.48 6.22 2.61
N LEU A 84 9.17 6.26 2.78
CA LEU A 84 8.29 7.13 1.97
C LEU A 84 8.60 8.60 2.20
N ASP A 85 8.80 9.04 3.44
CA ASP A 85 9.21 10.41 3.76
C ASP A 85 10.51 10.79 3.07
N ALA A 86 11.53 9.93 3.19
CA ALA A 86 12.83 10.16 2.56
C ALA A 86 12.75 10.14 1.02
N PHE A 87 11.87 9.30 0.43
CA PHE A 87 11.60 9.31 -1.00
C PHE A 87 10.99 10.65 -1.44
N ILE A 88 9.94 11.11 -0.77
CA ILE A 88 9.26 12.38 -1.03
C ILE A 88 10.28 13.55 -0.99
N ASP A 89 11.12 13.57 0.04
CA ASP A 89 12.14 14.61 0.21
C ASP A 89 13.22 14.52 -0.89
N SER A 90 13.63 13.31 -1.30
CA SER A 90 14.66 13.09 -2.34
C SER A 90 14.26 13.59 -3.73
N ILE A 91 12.96 13.72 -3.99
CA ILE A 91 12.44 14.26 -5.27
C ILE A 91 11.91 15.70 -5.13
N GLY A 92 12.09 16.32 -3.95
CA GLY A 92 11.68 17.70 -3.69
C GLY A 92 10.16 17.92 -3.71
N MET A 93 9.37 16.88 -3.41
CA MET A 93 7.91 17.00 -3.42
C MET A 93 7.43 17.70 -2.13
N THR A 94 6.84 18.86 -2.28
CA THR A 94 6.35 19.68 -1.15
C THR A 94 4.85 19.54 -0.91
N SER A 95 4.07 19.13 -1.92
CA SER A 95 2.63 18.85 -1.78
C SER A 95 2.15 17.93 -2.92
N ALA A 96 1.07 17.19 -2.70
CA ALA A 96 0.47 16.30 -3.69
C ALA A 96 -1.02 16.09 -3.48
N TYR A 97 -1.72 15.73 -4.56
CA TYR A 97 -2.96 14.96 -4.49
C TYR A 97 -2.58 13.49 -4.33
N VAL A 98 -3.15 12.81 -3.35
CA VAL A 98 -2.76 11.42 -3.03
C VAL A 98 -3.84 10.46 -3.48
N VAL A 99 -3.44 9.39 -4.17
CA VAL A 99 -4.30 8.25 -4.53
C VAL A 99 -3.77 7.03 -3.81
N ALA A 100 -4.59 6.39 -2.98
CA ALA A 100 -4.10 5.33 -2.10
C ALA A 100 -5.04 4.13 -2.01
N GLN A 101 -4.47 2.95 -1.81
CA GLN A 101 -5.18 1.69 -1.65
C GLN A 101 -4.50 0.84 -0.57
N ASP A 102 -5.30 0.13 0.27
CA ASP A 102 -4.81 -0.80 1.29
C ASP A 102 -3.78 -0.12 2.23
N TRP A 103 -2.61 -0.67 2.49
CA TRP A 103 -1.57 -0.06 3.32
C TRP A 103 -1.08 1.30 2.82
N GLY A 104 -1.21 1.57 1.52
CA GLY A 104 -0.97 2.90 0.98
C GLY A 104 -1.87 3.96 1.60
N THR A 105 -3.10 3.61 2.03
CA THR A 105 -4.00 4.54 2.73
C THR A 105 -3.51 4.87 4.13
N ALA A 106 -3.04 3.86 4.88
CA ALA A 106 -2.44 4.08 6.19
C ALA A 106 -1.25 5.04 6.11
N LEU A 107 -0.38 4.86 5.09
CA LEU A 107 0.75 5.74 4.84
C LEU A 107 0.28 7.16 4.44
N ALA A 108 -0.76 7.27 3.60
CA ALA A 108 -1.30 8.56 3.18
C ALA A 108 -1.90 9.35 4.35
N PHE A 109 -2.66 8.69 5.22
CA PHE A 109 -3.29 9.33 6.39
C PHE A 109 -2.25 9.76 7.42
N ASP A 110 -1.27 8.90 7.70
CA ASP A 110 -0.14 9.21 8.57
C ASP A 110 0.73 10.35 8.01
N LEU A 111 1.01 10.34 6.71
CA LEU A 111 1.74 11.42 6.04
C LEU A 111 0.99 12.76 6.16
N ALA A 112 -0.34 12.76 5.94
CA ALA A 112 -1.16 13.95 6.06
C ALA A 112 -1.17 14.51 7.50
N ALA A 113 -1.21 13.64 8.50
CA ALA A 113 -1.17 14.03 9.91
C ALA A 113 0.19 14.62 10.32
N ARG A 114 1.30 14.04 9.82
CA ARG A 114 2.67 14.47 10.16
C ARG A 114 3.18 15.64 9.34
N ARG A 115 2.66 15.85 8.12
CA ARG A 115 3.05 16.95 7.22
C ARG A 115 1.82 17.79 6.86
N PRO A 116 1.34 18.66 7.77
CA PRO A 116 0.21 19.55 7.49
C PRO A 116 0.43 20.36 6.21
N GLY A 117 -0.59 20.41 5.34
CA GLY A 117 -0.52 21.11 4.06
C GLY A 117 0.13 20.31 2.90
N PHE A 118 0.72 19.15 3.17
CA PHE A 118 1.28 18.30 2.10
C PHE A 118 0.17 17.69 1.22
N VAL A 119 -0.87 17.13 1.82
CA VAL A 119 -2.00 16.53 1.08
C VAL A 119 -2.97 17.63 0.65
N ARG A 120 -3.14 17.80 -0.66
CA ARG A 120 -4.04 18.77 -1.29
C ARG A 120 -5.41 18.21 -1.61
N GLY A 121 -5.53 16.91 -1.62
CA GLY A 121 -6.74 16.13 -1.83
C GLY A 121 -6.41 14.66 -1.78
N LEU A 122 -7.41 13.83 -1.47
CA LEU A 122 -7.23 12.40 -1.25
C LEU A 122 -8.30 11.59 -1.97
N ALA A 123 -7.86 10.63 -2.80
CA ALA A 123 -8.71 9.60 -3.38
C ALA A 123 -8.24 8.24 -2.85
N PHE A 124 -9.12 7.45 -2.24
CA PHE A 124 -8.70 6.22 -1.57
C PHE A 124 -9.74 5.13 -1.63
N MET A 125 -9.31 3.90 -1.39
CA MET A 125 -10.16 2.72 -1.36
C MET A 125 -9.55 1.64 -0.47
N GLU A 126 -10.40 0.72 0.06
CA GLU A 126 -9.95 -0.41 0.90
C GLU A 126 -8.97 0.04 1.99
N PHE A 127 -9.37 1.02 2.80
CA PHE A 127 -8.47 1.68 3.74
C PHE A 127 -8.24 0.88 5.02
N ILE A 128 -6.99 0.95 5.51
CA ILE A 128 -6.58 0.38 6.79
C ILE A 128 -6.98 1.34 7.92
N ARG A 129 -7.64 0.82 8.93
CA ARG A 129 -8.08 1.55 10.12
C ARG A 129 -7.85 0.74 11.40
N PRO A 130 -7.81 1.38 12.58
CA PRO A 130 -7.96 0.67 13.84
C PRO A 130 -9.30 -0.04 13.89
N MET A 131 -9.31 -1.29 14.33
CA MET A 131 -10.48 -2.18 14.43
C MET A 131 -10.60 -2.75 15.82
N ALA A 132 -11.79 -2.64 16.44
CA ALA A 132 -12.01 -3.11 17.81
C ALA A 132 -11.74 -4.61 17.96
N ASP A 133 -12.08 -5.38 16.95
CA ASP A 133 -11.83 -6.82 16.90
C ASP A 133 -11.80 -7.35 15.44
N TRP A 134 -11.61 -8.65 15.31
CA TRP A 134 -11.54 -9.31 14.02
C TRP A 134 -12.85 -9.30 13.22
N SER A 135 -14.00 -9.10 13.85
CA SER A 135 -15.28 -9.02 13.13
C SER A 135 -15.37 -7.80 12.23
N GLU A 136 -14.64 -6.74 12.58
CA GLU A 136 -14.56 -5.52 11.79
C GLU A 136 -13.59 -5.59 10.60
N PHE A 137 -12.70 -6.59 10.57
CA PHE A 137 -11.63 -6.65 9.56
C PHE A 137 -12.15 -7.01 8.17
N HIS A 138 -12.99 -8.03 8.06
CA HIS A 138 -13.45 -8.54 6.75
C HIS A 138 -14.82 -9.18 6.88
N GLN A 139 -15.70 -8.95 5.89
CA GLN A 139 -17.06 -9.51 5.90
C GLN A 139 -17.08 -11.03 5.78
N VAL A 140 -16.12 -11.62 5.06
CA VAL A 140 -16.05 -13.07 4.82
C VAL A 140 -15.28 -13.77 5.94
N PRO A 141 -15.92 -14.69 6.72
CA PRO A 141 -15.25 -15.39 7.84
C PRO A 141 -13.96 -16.11 7.43
N ALA A 142 -13.95 -16.82 6.31
CA ALA A 142 -12.76 -17.52 5.83
C ALA A 142 -11.57 -16.60 5.53
N ALA A 143 -11.81 -15.36 5.14
CA ALA A 143 -10.75 -14.37 4.98
C ALA A 143 -10.19 -13.96 6.35
N ARG A 144 -11.06 -13.71 7.36
CA ARG A 144 -10.62 -13.44 8.75
C ARG A 144 -9.75 -14.56 9.29
N ASP A 145 -10.20 -15.80 9.15
CA ASP A 145 -9.44 -16.99 9.60
C ASP A 145 -8.07 -17.07 8.93
N THR A 146 -8.01 -16.75 7.64
CA THR A 146 -6.75 -16.73 6.88
C THR A 146 -5.78 -15.68 7.43
N PHE A 147 -6.26 -14.46 7.68
CA PHE A 147 -5.42 -13.38 8.22
C PHE A 147 -5.00 -13.63 9.68
N GLN A 148 -5.85 -14.27 10.49
CA GLN A 148 -5.47 -14.72 11.84
C GLN A 148 -4.32 -15.75 11.77
N LYS A 149 -4.38 -16.69 10.81
CA LYS A 149 -3.28 -17.65 10.57
C LYS A 149 -1.99 -16.94 10.14
N PHE A 150 -2.06 -15.90 9.32
CA PHE A 150 -0.88 -15.11 8.94
C PHE A 150 -0.18 -14.46 10.14
N ARG A 151 -0.92 -14.18 11.22
CA ARG A 151 -0.40 -13.62 12.48
C ARG A 151 -0.04 -14.69 13.52
N THR A 152 -0.30 -15.95 13.25
CA THR A 152 0.06 -17.05 14.15
C THR A 152 1.53 -17.42 13.94
N PRO A 153 2.39 -17.31 14.98
CA PRO A 153 3.82 -17.64 14.86
C PRO A 153 4.07 -19.04 14.27
N GLY A 154 5.00 -19.13 13.34
CA GLY A 154 5.35 -20.34 12.60
C GLY A 154 4.36 -20.68 11.47
N VAL A 155 3.06 -20.45 11.65
CA VAL A 155 2.04 -20.70 10.61
C VAL A 155 2.08 -19.62 9.54
N GLY A 156 2.12 -18.36 9.94
CA GLY A 156 2.17 -17.22 9.01
C GLY A 156 3.42 -17.26 8.14
N GLU A 157 4.57 -17.53 8.74
CA GLU A 157 5.84 -17.71 8.04
C GLU A 157 5.76 -18.83 7.02
N GLN A 158 5.27 -20.02 7.42
CA GLN A 158 5.11 -21.14 6.50
C GLN A 158 4.18 -20.82 5.34
N MET A 159 3.06 -20.15 5.60
CA MET A 159 2.08 -19.81 4.56
C MET A 159 2.62 -18.76 3.59
N ILE A 160 3.24 -17.70 4.10
CA ILE A 160 3.63 -16.55 3.28
C ILE A 160 5.06 -16.67 2.77
N LEU A 161 6.03 -16.96 3.67
CA LEU A 161 7.43 -17.00 3.26
C LEU A 161 7.70 -18.23 2.40
N GLU A 162 7.26 -19.42 2.84
CA GLU A 162 7.50 -20.66 2.09
C GLU A 162 6.45 -20.85 0.98
N GLY A 163 5.16 -20.75 1.34
CA GLY A 163 4.05 -21.08 0.44
C GLY A 163 3.63 -19.97 -0.52
N ASN A 164 4.13 -18.73 -0.35
CA ASN A 164 3.73 -17.55 -1.15
C ASN A 164 2.20 -17.37 -1.28
N VAL A 165 1.45 -17.79 -0.27
CA VAL A 165 -0.03 -17.86 -0.30
C VAL A 165 -0.64 -16.48 -0.58
N PHE A 166 0.00 -15.40 -0.12
CA PHE A 166 -0.54 -14.07 -0.31
C PHE A 166 -0.58 -13.67 -1.80
N VAL A 167 0.50 -13.89 -2.55
CA VAL A 167 0.58 -13.59 -3.98
C VAL A 167 -0.22 -14.61 -4.81
N GLU A 168 -0.17 -15.90 -4.42
CA GLU A 168 -0.73 -16.97 -5.23
C GLU A 168 -2.23 -17.18 -5.03
N ARG A 169 -2.78 -16.79 -3.87
CA ARG A 169 -4.19 -17.06 -3.53
C ARG A 169 -4.94 -15.80 -3.08
N VAL A 170 -4.40 -15.01 -2.13
CA VAL A 170 -5.11 -13.85 -1.61
C VAL A 170 -5.27 -12.79 -2.69
N LEU A 171 -4.20 -12.43 -3.38
CA LEU A 171 -4.24 -11.41 -4.44
C LEU A 171 -5.25 -11.76 -5.56
N PRO A 172 -5.17 -12.91 -6.24
CA PRO A 172 -6.16 -13.24 -7.28
C PRO A 172 -7.56 -13.45 -6.72
N GLY A 173 -7.70 -13.93 -5.48
CA GLY A 173 -8.99 -14.09 -4.81
C GLY A 173 -9.68 -12.77 -4.45
N SER A 174 -8.93 -11.68 -4.36
CA SER A 174 -9.43 -10.34 -4.08
C SER A 174 -9.81 -9.56 -5.34
N ILE A 175 -9.69 -10.17 -6.52
CA ILE A 175 -9.98 -9.52 -7.80
C ILE A 175 -11.08 -10.28 -8.53
N LYS A 176 -12.19 -9.60 -8.87
CA LYS A 176 -13.36 -10.23 -9.48
C LYS A 176 -13.05 -10.86 -10.83
N ARG A 177 -12.22 -10.22 -11.67
CA ARG A 177 -11.79 -10.80 -12.95
C ARG A 177 -10.60 -11.73 -12.75
N ARG A 178 -10.44 -12.71 -13.61
CA ARG A 178 -9.20 -13.49 -13.67
C ARG A 178 -8.03 -12.60 -14.10
N LEU A 179 -6.92 -12.67 -13.39
CA LEU A 179 -5.66 -12.07 -13.82
C LEU A 179 -5.05 -12.91 -14.95
N THR A 180 -4.40 -12.25 -15.91
CA THR A 180 -3.64 -12.94 -16.96
C THR A 180 -2.34 -13.52 -16.39
N ASP A 181 -1.71 -14.43 -17.14
CA ASP A 181 -0.43 -15.00 -16.73
C ASP A 181 0.68 -13.93 -16.66
N GLU A 182 0.64 -12.93 -17.56
CA GLU A 182 1.56 -11.79 -17.52
C GLU A 182 1.32 -10.91 -16.28
N GLU A 183 0.07 -10.67 -15.90
CA GLU A 183 -0.24 -9.91 -14.70
C GLU A 183 0.22 -10.66 -13.45
N MET A 184 -0.01 -11.97 -13.38
CA MET A 184 0.48 -12.79 -12.27
C MET A 184 2.00 -12.85 -12.24
N ALA A 185 2.67 -12.95 -13.39
CA ALA A 185 4.13 -12.89 -13.47
C ALA A 185 4.67 -11.56 -12.92
N ALA A 186 4.04 -10.42 -13.27
CA ALA A 186 4.41 -9.11 -12.74
C ALA A 186 4.29 -9.01 -11.20
N TYR A 187 3.25 -9.61 -10.62
CA TYR A 187 3.08 -9.63 -9.15
C TYR A 187 4.01 -10.62 -8.45
N ARG A 188 4.41 -11.72 -9.11
CA ARG A 188 5.36 -12.71 -8.56
C ARG A 188 6.81 -12.23 -8.60
N ALA A 189 7.17 -11.50 -9.66
CA ALA A 189 8.56 -11.13 -9.95
C ALA A 189 9.32 -10.50 -8.75
N PRO A 190 8.70 -9.64 -7.90
CA PRO A 190 9.40 -9.08 -6.75
C PRO A 190 9.67 -10.09 -5.61
N PHE A 191 9.06 -11.28 -5.62
CA PHE A 191 8.98 -12.18 -4.47
C PHE A 191 9.43 -13.62 -4.78
N PRO A 192 10.60 -13.84 -5.42
CA PRO A 192 11.04 -15.17 -5.85
C PRO A 192 11.47 -16.08 -4.69
N THR A 193 11.94 -15.54 -3.58
CA THR A 193 12.49 -16.29 -2.44
C THR A 193 11.75 -15.99 -1.14
N PRO A 194 11.83 -16.87 -0.12
CA PRO A 194 11.24 -16.61 1.19
C PRO A 194 11.66 -15.27 1.79
N GLU A 195 12.94 -14.91 1.73
CA GLU A 195 13.46 -13.65 2.27
C GLU A 195 12.85 -12.44 1.56
N SER A 196 12.61 -12.56 0.25
CA SER A 196 11.98 -11.48 -0.54
C SER A 196 10.53 -11.23 -0.14
N ARG A 197 9.86 -12.15 0.55
CA ARG A 197 8.47 -12.11 0.99
C ARG A 197 8.28 -11.57 2.41
N VAL A 198 9.36 -11.29 3.14
CA VAL A 198 9.29 -10.70 4.50
C VAL A 198 8.40 -9.46 4.56
N PRO A 199 8.47 -8.49 3.61
CA PRO A 199 7.56 -7.34 3.62
C PRO A 199 6.08 -7.74 3.52
N ILE A 200 5.75 -8.76 2.71
CA ILE A 200 4.37 -9.27 2.58
C ILE A 200 3.89 -9.88 3.89
N TRP A 201 4.73 -10.65 4.56
CA TRP A 201 4.39 -11.31 5.83
C TRP A 201 4.26 -10.30 6.96
N ARG A 202 5.09 -9.26 6.99
CA ARG A 202 5.07 -8.28 8.07
C ARG A 202 3.77 -7.49 8.10
N LEU A 203 3.26 -7.01 6.98
CA LEU A 203 2.12 -6.11 6.95
C LEU A 203 0.81 -6.69 7.53
N PRO A 204 0.42 -7.96 7.34
CA PRO A 204 -0.69 -8.55 8.10
C PRO A 204 -0.49 -8.53 9.62
N ASN A 205 0.77 -8.61 10.09
CA ASN A 205 1.11 -8.55 11.51
C ASN A 205 1.06 -7.12 12.07
N GLU A 206 1.06 -6.10 11.22
CA GLU A 206 0.92 -4.69 11.58
C GLU A 206 -0.54 -4.19 11.57
N LEU A 207 -1.53 -5.02 11.16
CA LEU A 207 -2.94 -4.62 11.19
C LEU A 207 -3.35 -4.24 12.61
N PRO A 208 -3.84 -3.00 12.84
CA PRO A 208 -4.20 -2.54 14.18
C PRO A 208 -5.57 -3.10 14.59
N ILE A 209 -5.55 -4.26 15.23
CA ILE A 209 -6.77 -4.97 15.68
C ILE A 209 -6.69 -5.16 17.19
N ALA A 210 -7.76 -4.84 17.90
CA ALA A 210 -7.89 -4.97 19.36
C ALA A 210 -6.77 -4.26 20.15
N GLY A 211 -6.30 -3.11 19.65
CA GLY A 211 -5.24 -2.34 20.30
C GLY A 211 -3.80 -2.76 19.92
N GLU A 212 -3.64 -3.82 19.12
CA GLU A 212 -2.32 -4.37 18.79
C GLU A 212 -2.05 -4.42 17.26
N PRO A 213 -0.81 -4.10 16.82
CA PRO A 213 0.31 -3.57 17.63
C PRO A 213 0.01 -2.16 18.17
N ALA A 214 0.34 -1.91 19.44
CA ALA A 214 -0.07 -0.68 20.14
C ALA A 214 0.50 0.61 19.52
N ASP A 215 1.72 0.57 19.01
CA ASP A 215 2.35 1.70 18.32
C ASP A 215 1.67 2.03 16.98
N VAL A 216 1.33 1.02 16.19
CA VAL A 216 0.58 1.18 14.93
C VAL A 216 -0.85 1.64 15.22
N TRP A 217 -1.51 1.04 16.21
CA TRP A 217 -2.84 1.44 16.65
C TRP A 217 -2.89 2.94 16.98
N THR A 218 -2.04 3.38 17.92
CA THR A 218 -2.01 4.77 18.38
C THR A 218 -1.74 5.74 17.23
N ARG A 219 -0.80 5.37 16.36
CA ARG A 219 -0.41 6.20 15.22
C ARG A 219 -1.54 6.34 14.20
N LEU A 220 -2.20 5.24 13.83
CA LEU A 220 -3.29 5.28 12.86
C LEU A 220 -4.56 5.90 13.45
N GLU A 221 -4.84 5.71 14.75
CA GLU A 221 -5.94 6.42 15.42
C GLU A 221 -5.74 7.94 15.36
N ALA A 222 -4.54 8.44 15.61
CA ALA A 222 -4.22 9.85 15.47
C ALA A 222 -4.35 10.34 14.02
N ALA A 223 -3.90 9.53 13.05
CA ALA A 223 -4.01 9.84 11.63
C ALA A 223 -5.47 9.90 11.16
N HIS A 224 -6.32 8.99 11.62
CA HIS A 224 -7.76 9.01 11.31
C HIS A 224 -8.48 10.22 11.93
N ARG A 225 -8.13 10.62 13.16
CA ARG A 225 -8.65 11.87 13.75
C ARG A 225 -8.24 13.10 12.93
N ALA A 226 -6.98 13.16 12.50
CA ALA A 226 -6.49 14.26 11.66
C ALA A 226 -7.19 14.28 10.28
N LEU A 227 -7.42 13.09 9.69
CA LEU A 227 -8.17 12.96 8.44
C LEU A 227 -9.60 13.49 8.57
N ALA A 228 -10.29 13.12 9.64
CA ALA A 228 -11.67 13.57 9.89
C ALA A 228 -11.75 15.11 10.08
N ALA A 229 -10.73 15.72 10.69
CA ALA A 229 -10.66 17.16 10.91
C ALA A 229 -10.14 17.96 9.69
N SER A 230 -9.65 17.29 8.66
CA SER A 230 -9.03 17.96 7.51
C SER A 230 -10.07 18.53 6.53
N GLU A 231 -9.75 19.69 5.93
CA GLU A 231 -10.64 20.40 4.99
C GLU A 231 -10.36 20.09 3.51
N TYR A 232 -9.24 19.43 3.18
CA TYR A 232 -8.97 19.08 1.79
C TYR A 232 -9.99 18.09 1.23
N PRO A 233 -10.31 18.15 -0.08
CA PRO A 233 -11.30 17.26 -0.70
C PRO A 233 -10.89 15.80 -0.58
N LYS A 234 -11.86 14.95 -0.29
CA LYS A 234 -11.69 13.51 -0.14
C LYS A 234 -12.71 12.76 -0.99
N VAL A 235 -12.25 11.70 -1.66
CA VAL A 235 -13.10 10.76 -2.41
C VAL A 235 -12.79 9.35 -1.96
N LEU A 236 -13.77 8.67 -1.41
CA LEU A 236 -13.71 7.25 -1.11
C LEU A 236 -14.37 6.45 -2.22
N PHE A 237 -13.64 5.50 -2.80
CA PHE A 237 -14.19 4.49 -3.69
C PHE A 237 -14.50 3.22 -2.89
N VAL A 238 -15.77 2.82 -2.91
CA VAL A 238 -16.22 1.63 -2.20
C VAL A 238 -16.53 0.53 -3.21
N GLY A 239 -15.90 -0.64 -3.00
CA GLY A 239 -16.22 -1.85 -3.76
C GLY A 239 -17.55 -2.46 -3.30
N ASN A 240 -18.29 -3.09 -4.24
CA ASN A 240 -19.44 -3.89 -3.89
C ASN A 240 -19.37 -5.28 -4.58
N PRO A 241 -19.03 -6.33 -3.83
CA PRO A 241 -18.56 -6.31 -2.45
C PRO A 241 -17.15 -5.68 -2.31
N GLY A 242 -16.90 -5.00 -1.18
CA GLY A 242 -15.58 -4.58 -0.75
C GLY A 242 -14.89 -5.68 0.06
N ALA A 243 -13.57 -5.60 0.21
CA ALA A 243 -12.80 -6.53 1.05
C ALA A 243 -12.67 -5.99 2.49
N LEU A 244 -12.15 -4.78 2.65
CA LEU A 244 -11.94 -4.11 3.94
C LEU A 244 -13.02 -3.07 4.23
N VAL A 245 -13.61 -2.49 3.18
CA VAL A 245 -14.61 -1.42 3.29
C VAL A 245 -15.89 -1.88 2.62
N SER A 246 -16.92 -2.11 3.44
CA SER A 246 -18.26 -2.38 2.92
C SER A 246 -18.99 -1.09 2.54
N PRO A 247 -20.06 -1.16 1.72
CA PRO A 247 -20.87 0.01 1.40
C PRO A 247 -21.48 0.71 2.64
N GLU A 248 -21.72 -0.03 3.73
CA GLU A 248 -22.27 0.49 4.98
C GLU A 248 -21.21 1.23 5.82
N LEU A 249 -19.93 0.89 5.64
CA LEU A 249 -18.82 1.52 6.36
C LEU A 249 -18.34 2.79 5.65
N GLY A 250 -18.45 2.85 4.33
CA GLY A 250 -18.02 3.99 3.51
C GLY A 250 -19.10 5.06 3.41
#